data_de4b6d62214cd00f50a2c7b70706c8b3
#
_entry.id   de4b6d62214cd00f50a2c7b70706c8b3
#
_cell.length_a   1.000
_cell.length_b   1.000
_cell.length_c   1.000
_cell.angle_alpha   90.00
_cell.angle_beta   90.00
_cell.angle_gamma   90.00
#
_symmetry.space_group_name_H-M   'P 1'
#
loop_
_entity.id
_entity.type
_entity.pdbx_description
1 polymer ?
#
loop_
_entity_poly.entity_id
_entity_poly.type
_entity_poly.pdbx_seq_one_letter_code
_entity_poly.pdbx_strand_id
1 'polypeptide(L)'
;EFNDEKIENSKKLFEKFLVVCEDVEREGFLTKNGSFNVSLFDCVFVAVAEKISKDGENAARISQESFDALRAYERFNEAITHSTSHKASVQTRLELSRKFLYNEIV
;
A
#
# COMPACT_ATOMS: atom_id res chain seq x y z
N GLU A 1 -6.65 24.14 -5.39
CA GLU A 1 -5.75 24.98 -4.64
C GLU A 1 -5.49 24.38 -3.28
N PHE A 2 -4.23 24.05 -3.01
CA PHE A 2 -3.83 23.46 -1.73
C PHE A 2 -3.63 24.55 -0.69
N ASN A 3 -4.17 24.35 0.50
CA ASN A 3 -3.85 25.23 1.61
C ASN A 3 -2.75 24.56 2.45
N ASP A 4 -2.12 25.33 3.32
CA ASP A 4 -0.99 24.85 4.14
C ASP A 4 -1.37 23.69 5.06
N GLU A 5 -2.61 23.68 5.55
CA GLU A 5 -3.13 22.63 6.40
C GLU A 5 -3.18 21.27 5.69
N LYS A 6 -3.66 21.25 4.44
CA LYS A 6 -3.73 20.02 3.65
C LYS A 6 -2.36 19.49 3.31
N ILE A 7 -1.42 20.37 2.97
CA ILE A 7 -0.04 19.99 2.68
C ILE A 7 0.61 19.38 3.92
N GLU A 8 0.41 20.00 5.07
CA GLU A 8 0.95 19.53 6.34
C GLU A 8 0.37 18.17 6.73
N ASN A 9 -0.95 17.98 6.55
CA ASN A 9 -1.60 16.69 6.85
C ASN A 9 -1.11 15.58 5.94
N SER A 10 -0.94 15.85 4.66
CA SER A 10 -0.41 14.88 3.69
C SER A 10 1.02 14.48 4.03
N LYS A 11 1.84 15.45 4.43
CA LYS A 11 3.22 15.23 4.83
C LYS A 11 3.30 14.34 6.07
N LYS A 12 2.48 14.62 7.07
CA LYS A 12 2.40 13.82 8.30
C LYS A 12 1.98 12.38 8.01
N LEU A 13 1.00 12.22 7.13
CA LEU A 13 0.54 10.88 6.74
C LEU A 13 1.64 10.10 6.04
N PHE A 14 2.38 10.75 5.15
CA PHE A 14 3.50 10.11 4.45
C PHE A 14 4.62 9.71 5.44
N GLU A 15 4.93 10.55 6.40
CA GLU A 15 5.91 10.25 7.45
C GLU A 15 5.49 9.03 8.27
N LYS A 16 4.21 8.94 8.61
CA LYS A 16 3.65 7.78 9.31
C LYS A 16 3.74 6.52 8.46
N PHE A 17 3.48 6.66 7.16
CA PHE A 17 3.61 5.54 6.22
C PHE A 17 5.03 4.99 6.22
N LEU A 18 6.03 5.85 6.22
CA LEU A 18 7.44 5.43 6.24
C LEU A 18 7.76 4.64 7.50
N VAL A 19 7.25 5.06 8.64
CA VAL A 19 7.43 4.35 9.91
C VAL A 19 6.75 2.97 9.88
N VAL A 20 5.53 2.93 9.36
CA VAL A 20 4.74 1.69 9.23
C VAL A 20 5.47 0.66 8.36
N CYS A 21 6.15 1.12 7.31
CA CYS A 21 6.87 0.26 6.38
C CYS A 21 8.35 0.08 6.74
N GLU A 22 8.76 0.44 7.95
CA GLU A 22 10.15 0.37 8.40
C GLU A 22 10.76 -1.03 8.25
N ASP A 23 9.96 -2.07 8.49
CA ASP A 23 10.41 -3.46 8.40
C ASP A 23 10.34 -4.04 6.98
N VAL A 24 9.86 -3.24 6.01
CA VAL A 24 9.69 -3.67 4.62
C VAL A 24 10.84 -3.13 3.78
N GLU A 25 11.45 -4.01 2.97
CA GLU A 25 12.53 -3.59 2.08
C GLU A 25 12.01 -2.70 0.94
N ARG A 26 12.72 -1.62 0.66
CA ARG A 26 12.35 -0.67 -0.41
C ARG A 26 12.27 -1.32 -1.78
N GLU A 27 13.14 -2.29 -2.04
CA GLU A 27 13.19 -3.05 -3.29
C GLU A 27 11.86 -3.74 -3.58
N GLY A 28 11.06 -4.00 -2.53
CA GLY A 28 9.72 -4.56 -2.67
C GLY A 28 8.77 -3.72 -3.50
N PHE A 29 9.03 -2.43 -3.62
CA PHE A 29 8.20 -1.53 -4.43
C PHE A 29 8.72 -1.33 -5.85
N LEU A 30 9.76 -2.05 -6.24
CA LEU A 30 10.32 -1.96 -7.58
C LEU A 30 9.79 -3.09 -8.46
N THR A 31 9.73 -2.83 -9.77
CA THR A 31 9.45 -3.84 -10.76
C THR A 31 10.71 -4.69 -10.97
N LYS A 32 10.59 -5.78 -11.75
CA LYS A 32 11.73 -6.63 -12.11
C LYS A 32 12.84 -5.85 -12.81
N ASN A 33 12.48 -4.75 -13.50
CA ASN A 33 13.43 -3.91 -14.21
C ASN A 33 14.05 -2.81 -13.33
N GLY A 34 13.72 -2.79 -12.04
CA GLY A 34 14.23 -1.80 -11.11
C GLY A 34 13.47 -0.48 -11.11
N SER A 35 12.36 -0.39 -11.84
CA SER A 35 11.52 0.82 -11.85
C SER A 35 10.52 0.79 -10.70
N PHE A 36 10.14 1.98 -10.23
CA PHE A 36 9.15 2.09 -9.16
C PHE A 36 7.77 1.64 -9.63
N ASN A 37 7.13 0.74 -8.87
CA ASN A 37 5.79 0.27 -9.20
C ASN A 37 4.73 1.14 -8.53
N VAL A 38 4.20 2.09 -9.28
CA VAL A 38 3.22 3.08 -8.78
C VAL A 38 1.93 2.40 -8.33
N SER A 39 1.44 1.42 -9.08
CA SER A 39 0.19 0.72 -8.75
C SER A 39 0.31 -0.03 -7.42
N LEU A 40 1.44 -0.68 -7.19
CA LEU A 40 1.72 -1.37 -5.94
C LEU A 40 1.79 -0.36 -4.78
N PHE A 41 2.54 0.70 -4.98
CA PHE A 41 2.69 1.74 -3.95
C PHE A 41 1.33 2.35 -3.58
N ASP A 42 0.53 2.73 -4.58
CA ASP A 42 -0.77 3.37 -4.35
C ASP A 42 -1.70 2.52 -3.50
N CYS A 43 -1.85 1.23 -3.84
CA CYS A 43 -2.78 0.38 -3.10
C CYS A 43 -2.29 0.10 -1.67
N VAL A 44 -1.00 -0.07 -1.48
CA VAL A 44 -0.42 -0.25 -0.14
C VAL A 44 -0.58 1.04 0.67
N PHE A 45 -0.29 2.19 0.06
CA PHE A 45 -0.42 3.48 0.73
C PHE A 45 -1.86 3.74 1.18
N VAL A 46 -2.85 3.48 0.33
CA VAL A 46 -4.26 3.67 0.67
C VAL A 46 -4.67 2.72 1.82
N ALA A 47 -4.28 1.45 1.74
CA ALA A 47 -4.59 0.48 2.81
C ALA A 47 -3.97 0.91 4.14
N VAL A 48 -2.73 1.37 4.13
CA VAL A 48 -2.04 1.87 5.32
C VAL A 48 -2.73 3.11 5.88
N ALA A 49 -3.06 4.06 5.00
CA ALA A 49 -3.73 5.31 5.42
C ALA A 49 -5.07 5.03 6.09
N GLU A 50 -5.85 4.12 5.53
CA GLU A 50 -7.12 3.69 6.12
C GLU A 50 -6.91 3.07 7.50
N LYS A 51 -5.91 2.20 7.62
CA LYS A 51 -5.62 1.51 8.89
C LYS A 51 -5.15 2.49 9.98
N ILE A 52 -4.29 3.44 9.61
CA ILE A 52 -3.83 4.49 10.53
C ILE A 52 -5.02 5.29 11.03
N SER A 53 -5.91 5.68 10.12
CA SER A 53 -7.09 6.48 10.47
C SER A 53 -8.04 5.73 11.40
N LYS A 54 -8.17 4.42 11.21
CA LYS A 54 -9.10 3.58 11.96
C LYS A 54 -8.54 3.10 13.30
N ASP A 55 -7.33 2.59 13.31
CA ASP A 55 -6.75 1.89 14.46
C ASP A 55 -5.42 2.46 14.95
N GLY A 56 -4.87 3.45 14.27
CA GLY A 56 -3.62 4.10 14.65
C GLY A 56 -2.39 3.48 13.99
N GLU A 57 -1.29 4.18 14.15
CA GLU A 57 -0.01 3.90 13.52
C GLU A 57 0.57 2.54 13.91
N ASN A 58 0.50 2.19 15.19
CA ASN A 58 1.05 0.92 15.67
C ASN A 58 0.33 -0.28 15.09
N ALA A 59 -0.99 -0.18 14.94
CA ALA A 59 -1.80 -1.26 14.34
C ALA A 59 -1.57 -1.39 12.84
N ALA A 60 -1.05 -0.35 12.21
CA ALA A 60 -0.81 -0.32 10.76
C ALA A 60 0.55 -0.88 10.34
N ARG A 61 1.43 -1.23 11.28
CA ARG A 61 2.77 -1.76 10.93
C ARG A 61 2.66 -2.99 10.04
N ILE A 62 3.49 -3.01 9.01
CA ILE A 62 3.52 -4.09 8.02
C ILE A 62 4.77 -4.93 8.24
N SER A 63 4.62 -6.26 8.30
CA SER A 63 5.76 -7.16 8.35
C SER A 63 6.25 -7.46 6.93
N GLN A 64 7.54 -7.76 6.79
CA GLN A 64 8.11 -8.17 5.52
C GLN A 64 7.42 -9.44 5.02
N GLU A 65 7.09 -10.36 5.93
CA GLU A 65 6.41 -11.61 5.60
C GLU A 65 5.04 -11.37 4.94
N SER A 66 4.22 -10.48 5.52
CA SER A 66 2.91 -10.16 4.97
C SER A 66 3.02 -9.48 3.60
N PHE A 67 3.99 -8.58 3.46
CA PHE A 67 4.23 -7.88 2.21
C PHE A 67 4.68 -8.86 1.12
N ASP A 68 5.57 -9.78 1.45
CA ASP A 68 6.05 -10.81 0.51
C ASP A 68 4.91 -11.73 0.08
N ALA A 69 4.04 -12.12 1.00
CA ALA A 69 2.87 -12.96 0.69
C ALA A 69 1.93 -12.25 -0.29
N LEU A 70 1.70 -10.97 -0.11
CA LEU A 70 0.90 -10.17 -1.02
C LEU A 70 1.51 -10.16 -2.42
N ARG A 71 2.81 -9.90 -2.50
CA ARG A 71 3.51 -9.82 -3.77
C ARG A 71 3.62 -11.16 -4.49
N ALA A 72 3.57 -12.26 -3.76
CA ALA A 72 3.62 -13.61 -4.32
C ALA A 72 2.26 -14.07 -4.86
N TYR A 73 1.18 -13.39 -4.49
CA TYR A 73 -0.16 -13.79 -4.91
C TYR A 73 -0.42 -13.38 -6.37
N GLU A 74 -0.68 -14.37 -7.22
CA GLU A 74 -0.82 -14.19 -8.67
C GLU A 74 -1.89 -13.17 -9.04
N ARG A 75 -3.06 -13.24 -8.43
CA ARG A 75 -4.17 -12.34 -8.71
C ARG A 75 -3.80 -10.88 -8.42
N PHE A 76 -3.01 -10.65 -7.37
CA PHE A 76 -2.52 -9.33 -7.03
C PHE A 76 -1.52 -8.85 -8.08
N ASN A 77 -0.62 -9.72 -8.51
CA ASN A 77 0.37 -9.38 -9.54
C ASN A 77 -0.31 -8.97 -10.85
N GLU A 78 -1.38 -9.66 -11.23
CA GLU A 78 -2.17 -9.29 -12.41
C GLU A 78 -2.78 -7.90 -12.24
N ALA A 79 -3.33 -7.61 -11.06
CA ALA A 79 -3.99 -6.34 -10.79
C ALA A 79 -3.03 -5.14 -10.76
N ILE A 80 -1.74 -5.35 -10.48
CA ILE A 80 -0.75 -4.27 -10.47
C ILE A 80 0.06 -4.18 -11.77
N THR A 81 -0.13 -5.13 -12.68
CA THR A 81 0.65 -5.22 -13.92
C THR A 81 -0.21 -4.96 -15.16
N HIS A 82 -1.43 -5.51 -15.19
CA HIS A 82 -2.30 -5.44 -16.36
C HIS A 82 -3.54 -4.60 -16.05
N SER A 83 -3.95 -3.77 -17.03
CA SER A 83 -5.16 -2.96 -16.94
C SER A 83 -5.25 -2.17 -15.62
N THR A 84 -4.12 -1.57 -15.22
CA THR A 84 -3.98 -0.93 -13.91
C THR A 84 -4.94 0.24 -13.67
N SER A 85 -5.46 0.86 -14.73
CA SER A 85 -6.42 1.96 -14.62
C SER A 85 -7.88 1.49 -14.55
N HIS A 86 -8.15 0.22 -14.79
CA HIS A 86 -9.52 -0.30 -14.72
C HIS A 86 -9.99 -0.33 -13.28
N LYS A 87 -11.23 0.09 -13.06
CA LYS A 87 -11.84 0.14 -11.74
C LYS A 87 -11.79 -1.21 -11.02
N ALA A 88 -12.05 -2.30 -11.74
CA ALA A 88 -12.00 -3.65 -11.17
C ALA A 88 -10.61 -4.00 -10.67
N SER A 89 -9.57 -3.63 -11.41
CA SER A 89 -8.18 -3.87 -11.00
C SER A 89 -7.81 -3.05 -9.78
N VAL A 90 -8.22 -1.78 -9.74
CA VAL A 90 -7.99 -0.89 -8.58
C VAL A 90 -8.64 -1.48 -7.32
N GLN A 91 -9.88 -1.92 -7.43
CA GLN A 91 -10.60 -2.52 -6.30
C GLN A 91 -9.94 -3.82 -5.84
N THR A 92 -9.57 -4.69 -6.79
CA THR A 92 -8.94 -5.97 -6.48
C THR A 92 -7.63 -5.79 -5.72
N ARG A 93 -6.74 -4.92 -6.20
CA ARG A 93 -5.45 -4.73 -5.54
C ARG A 93 -5.58 -4.08 -4.17
N LEU A 94 -6.56 -3.20 -3.98
CA LEU A 94 -6.81 -2.59 -2.68
C LEU A 94 -7.37 -3.60 -1.67
N GLU A 95 -8.35 -4.41 -2.10
CA GLU A 95 -8.94 -5.46 -1.26
C GLU A 95 -7.89 -6.49 -0.84
N LEU A 96 -7.03 -6.91 -1.77
CA LEU A 96 -5.97 -7.86 -1.47
C LEU A 96 -4.93 -7.27 -0.53
N SER A 97 -4.62 -5.97 -0.69
CA SER A 97 -3.71 -5.29 0.23
C SER A 97 -4.25 -5.32 1.66
N ARG A 98 -5.53 -5.01 1.83
CA ARG A 98 -6.18 -5.06 3.16
C ARG A 98 -6.12 -6.46 3.74
N LYS A 99 -6.42 -7.47 2.93
CA LYS A 99 -6.45 -8.86 3.37
C LYS A 99 -5.09 -9.38 3.80
N PHE A 100 -4.08 -9.18 2.96
CA PHE A 100 -2.75 -9.72 3.24
C PHE A 100 -1.99 -8.93 4.28
N LEU A 101 -2.11 -7.61 4.28
CA LEU A 101 -1.37 -6.78 5.22
C LEU A 101 -2.01 -6.73 6.61
N TYR A 102 -3.33 -6.76 6.66
CA TYR A 102 -4.06 -6.55 7.93
C TYR A 102 -5.08 -7.63 8.25
N ASN A 103 -5.13 -8.67 7.43
CA ASN A 103 -6.06 -9.78 7.62
C ASN A 103 -7.52 -9.32 7.70
N GLU A 104 -7.88 -8.28 6.96
CA GLU A 104 -9.25 -7.77 6.92
C GLU A 104 -10.06 -8.50 5.85
N ILE A 105 -11.29 -8.85 6.21
CA ILE A 105 -12.25 -9.45 5.27
C ILE A 105 -13.03 -8.30 4.63
N VAL A 106 -13.05 -8.29 3.31
CA VAL A 106 -13.76 -7.27 2.54
C VAL A 106 -15.07 -7.79 2.01
#